data_96c0c2092e73ca073e51dc267fd41913
#
_entry.id   96c0c2092e73ca073e51dc267fd41913
#
_cell.length_a   1.000
_cell.length_b   1.000
_cell.length_c   1.000
_cell.angle_alpha   90.00
_cell.angle_beta   90.00
_cell.angle_gamma   90.00
#
_symmetry.space_group_name_H-M   'P 1'
#
loop_
_entity.id
_entity.type
_entity.pdbx_description
1 polymer ?
#
loop_
_entity_poly.entity_id
_entity_poly.type
_entity_poly.pdbx_seq_one_letter_code
_entity_poly.pdbx_strand_id
1 'polypeptide(L)'
;MQMGLDFSLVEELVAGVDEVGRGPLCGPVVTAAVILDPLRPIEGLNDSKKLSAARREALFDEICEKALAWCIARAEVEEIDRLNILHATMLAMQRAVEGLSITPKLALIDGNRCPQLGVPSAPVIQGDGRVPAIAAASILAKVSRDREMQAFDLIYPGYGLAGHKGYPTPAHLEALQRLGATPIHRRSFAPVRNLLAQGATSEAIMATAVLHD
;
A
#
# COMPACT_ATOMS: atom_id res chain seq x y z
N MET A 1 -16.49 -44.59 12.77
CA MET A 1 -16.80 -43.24 13.20
C MET A 1 -16.25 -42.29 12.13
N GLN A 2 -17.07 -41.94 11.16
CA GLN A 2 -16.70 -41.06 10.06
C GLN A 2 -16.76 -39.63 10.63
N MET A 3 -15.62 -39.00 10.82
CA MET A 3 -15.59 -37.55 11.06
C MET A 3 -16.04 -36.88 9.75
N GLY A 4 -17.27 -36.40 9.74
CA GLY A 4 -17.76 -35.53 8.68
C GLY A 4 -16.89 -34.27 8.68
N LEU A 5 -16.10 -34.07 7.63
CA LEU A 5 -15.50 -32.79 7.33
C LEU A 5 -16.63 -31.81 7.13
N ASP A 6 -16.75 -30.85 8.03
CA ASP A 6 -17.72 -29.77 7.93
C ASP A 6 -17.28 -28.88 6.77
N PHE A 7 -17.90 -29.09 5.61
CA PHE A 7 -17.59 -28.34 4.38
C PHE A 7 -17.89 -26.85 4.51
N SER A 8 -18.68 -26.41 5.51
CA SER A 8 -18.96 -25.00 5.79
C SER A 8 -17.68 -24.25 6.20
N LEU A 9 -16.79 -24.86 6.96
CA LEU A 9 -15.50 -24.27 7.38
C LEU A 9 -14.52 -24.07 6.23
N VAL A 10 -14.67 -24.77 5.13
CA VAL A 10 -13.76 -24.69 3.97
C VAL A 10 -14.10 -23.49 3.07
N GLU A 11 -15.37 -23.05 3.05
CA GLU A 11 -15.80 -21.84 2.34
C GLU A 11 -15.36 -20.55 3.05
N GLU A 12 -14.95 -20.63 4.32
CA GLU A 12 -14.66 -19.48 5.19
C GLU A 12 -13.22 -18.98 5.11
N LEU A 13 -12.27 -19.75 4.54
CA LEU A 13 -10.88 -19.34 4.41
C LEU A 13 -10.64 -18.50 3.15
N VAL A 14 -11.38 -17.42 3.00
CA VAL A 14 -11.23 -16.46 1.91
C VAL A 14 -10.43 -15.26 2.41
N ALA A 15 -9.30 -14.98 1.78
CA ALA A 15 -8.54 -13.77 2.03
C ALA A 15 -9.03 -12.62 1.14
N GLY A 16 -9.26 -11.45 1.72
CA GLY A 16 -9.37 -10.19 0.99
C GLY A 16 -8.03 -9.49 0.94
N VAL A 17 -7.68 -8.90 -0.20
CA VAL A 17 -6.40 -8.22 -0.41
C VAL A 17 -6.62 -6.86 -1.06
N ASP A 18 -5.97 -5.82 -0.53
CA ASP A 18 -6.02 -4.47 -1.08
C ASP A 18 -4.68 -3.76 -0.91
N GLU A 19 -4.48 -2.67 -1.67
CA GLU A 19 -3.28 -1.84 -1.64
C GLU A 19 -3.58 -0.36 -1.40
N VAL A 20 -2.56 0.34 -0.92
CA VAL A 20 -2.53 1.81 -0.81
C VAL A 20 -1.17 2.35 -1.20
N GLY A 21 -1.14 3.56 -1.74
CA GLY A 21 0.12 4.26 -2.01
C GLY A 21 0.68 4.04 -3.41
N ARG A 22 -0.13 3.73 -4.42
CA ARG A 22 0.32 3.63 -5.82
C ARG A 22 0.61 4.99 -6.45
N GLY A 23 -0.23 6.00 -6.20
CA GLY A 23 -0.13 7.33 -6.80
C GLY A 23 0.87 8.31 -6.17
N PRO A 24 1.27 8.21 -4.88
CA PRO A 24 2.23 9.10 -4.26
C PRO A 24 3.61 9.11 -4.91
N LEU A 25 4.31 10.24 -4.80
CA LEU A 25 5.68 10.44 -5.31
C LEU A 25 6.75 9.84 -4.39
N CYS A 26 6.38 9.45 -3.17
CA CYS A 26 7.32 8.95 -2.17
C CYS A 26 6.70 7.88 -1.29
N GLY A 27 7.56 7.13 -0.59
CA GLY A 27 7.23 6.04 0.29
C GLY A 27 6.85 4.75 -0.43
N PRO A 28 6.70 3.63 0.30
CA PRO A 28 6.38 2.33 -0.25
C PRO A 28 4.95 2.26 -0.79
N VAL A 29 4.65 1.25 -1.60
CA VAL A 29 3.29 0.74 -1.76
C VAL A 29 3.05 -0.29 -0.66
N VAL A 30 1.95 -0.14 0.07
CA VAL A 30 1.57 -1.01 1.20
C VAL A 30 0.35 -1.80 0.83
N THR A 31 0.35 -3.09 1.15
CA THR A 31 -0.77 -4.01 0.92
C THR A 31 -1.11 -4.72 2.20
N ALA A 32 -2.34 -5.19 2.31
CA ALA A 32 -2.73 -6.09 3.37
C ALA A 32 -3.54 -7.26 2.81
N ALA A 33 -3.49 -8.39 3.52
CA ALA A 33 -4.34 -9.54 3.31
C ALA A 33 -5.03 -9.88 4.65
N VAL A 34 -6.33 -10.19 4.60
CA VAL A 34 -7.13 -10.48 5.80
C VAL A 34 -8.05 -11.66 5.55
N ILE A 35 -8.06 -12.62 6.47
CA ILE A 35 -9.07 -13.68 6.58
C ILE A 35 -9.93 -13.36 7.80
N LEU A 36 -11.20 -13.02 7.58
CA LEU A 36 -12.12 -12.70 8.67
C LEU A 36 -12.59 -13.96 9.39
N ASP A 37 -12.90 -13.82 10.68
CA ASP A 37 -13.54 -14.87 11.48
C ASP A 37 -15.07 -14.71 11.40
N PRO A 38 -15.81 -15.66 10.82
CA PRO A 38 -17.25 -15.60 10.72
C PRO A 38 -17.96 -15.65 12.09
N LEU A 39 -17.27 -16.17 13.12
CA LEU A 39 -17.81 -16.22 14.48
C LEU A 39 -17.55 -14.92 15.27
N ARG A 40 -16.73 -14.01 14.75
CA ARG A 40 -16.39 -12.72 15.36
C ARG A 40 -16.61 -11.57 14.37
N PRO A 41 -17.86 -11.27 13.99
CA PRO A 41 -18.14 -10.27 12.98
C PRO A 41 -17.63 -8.88 13.38
N ILE A 42 -17.20 -8.11 12.38
CA ILE A 42 -16.72 -6.74 12.52
C ILE A 42 -17.70 -5.82 11.79
N GLU A 43 -18.35 -4.96 12.55
CA GLU A 43 -19.38 -4.07 12.02
C GLU A 43 -18.77 -2.78 11.42
N GLY A 44 -19.35 -2.33 10.31
CA GLY A 44 -19.00 -1.06 9.68
C GLY A 44 -17.75 -1.09 8.81
N LEU A 45 -17.30 -2.27 8.39
CA LEU A 45 -16.30 -2.41 7.34
C LEU A 45 -16.80 -1.78 6.03
N ASN A 46 -15.98 -0.93 5.41
CA ASN A 46 -16.30 -0.24 4.16
C ASN A 46 -15.00 0.24 3.50
N ASP A 47 -15.08 0.71 2.26
CA ASP A 47 -14.01 1.44 1.58
C ASP A 47 -13.37 2.45 2.55
N SER A 48 -12.08 2.30 2.77
CA SER A 48 -11.31 3.09 3.77
C SER A 48 -11.37 4.60 3.50
N LYS A 49 -11.59 5.03 2.27
CA LYS A 49 -11.71 6.44 1.88
C LYS A 49 -13.04 7.06 2.31
N LYS A 50 -14.07 6.23 2.54
CA LYS A 50 -15.40 6.68 3.02
C LYS A 50 -15.46 6.78 4.54
N LEU A 51 -14.48 6.26 5.25
CA LEU A 51 -14.41 6.27 6.70
C LEU A 51 -13.63 7.48 7.23
N SER A 52 -14.00 8.01 8.39
CA SER A 52 -13.18 8.99 9.10
C SER A 52 -11.87 8.36 9.59
N ALA A 53 -10.84 9.18 9.83
CA ALA A 53 -9.56 8.69 10.37
C ALA A 53 -9.75 7.94 11.70
N ALA A 54 -10.53 8.51 12.62
CA ALA A 54 -10.81 7.88 13.93
C ALA A 54 -11.53 6.52 13.78
N ARG A 55 -12.49 6.41 12.82
CA ARG A 55 -13.16 5.13 12.58
C ARG A 55 -12.23 4.09 11.97
N ARG A 56 -11.33 4.49 11.05
CA ARG A 56 -10.30 3.59 10.51
C ARG A 56 -9.36 3.07 11.58
N GLU A 57 -8.89 3.94 12.48
CA GLU A 57 -8.02 3.54 13.60
C GLU A 57 -8.71 2.53 14.53
N ALA A 58 -9.96 2.78 14.91
CA ALA A 58 -10.73 1.85 15.74
C ALA A 58 -10.95 0.49 15.05
N LEU A 59 -11.26 0.51 13.74
CA LEU A 59 -11.43 -0.72 12.96
C LEU A 59 -10.11 -1.46 12.74
N PHE A 60 -8.99 -0.75 12.62
CA PHE A 60 -7.67 -1.37 12.52
C PHE A 60 -7.39 -2.29 13.71
N ASP A 61 -7.58 -1.79 14.92
CA ASP A 61 -7.37 -2.56 16.15
C ASP A 61 -8.36 -3.74 16.23
N GLU A 62 -9.62 -3.50 15.88
CA GLU A 62 -10.66 -4.53 15.88
C GLU A 62 -10.38 -5.65 14.87
N ILE A 63 -9.89 -5.31 13.66
CA ILE A 63 -9.48 -6.28 12.64
C ILE A 63 -8.31 -7.12 13.14
N CYS A 64 -7.28 -6.46 13.69
CA CYS A 64 -6.09 -7.16 14.21
C CYS A 64 -6.45 -8.14 15.34
N GLU A 65 -7.44 -7.81 16.16
CA GLU A 65 -7.88 -8.65 17.27
C GLU A 65 -8.78 -9.81 16.84
N LYS A 66 -9.72 -9.55 15.90
CA LYS A 66 -10.81 -10.47 15.58
C LYS A 66 -10.57 -11.35 14.35
N ALA A 67 -9.75 -10.93 13.40
CA ALA A 67 -9.50 -11.71 12.18
C ALA A 67 -8.81 -13.04 12.50
N LEU A 68 -9.11 -14.08 11.73
CA LEU A 68 -8.42 -15.37 11.81
C LEU A 68 -6.94 -15.25 11.44
N ALA A 69 -6.64 -14.46 10.41
CA ALA A 69 -5.28 -14.15 10.00
C ALA A 69 -5.26 -12.80 9.27
N TRP A 70 -4.15 -12.08 9.43
CA TRP A 70 -3.88 -10.88 8.64
C TRP A 70 -2.36 -10.72 8.45
N CYS A 71 -2.00 -10.04 7.38
CA CYS A 71 -0.61 -9.67 7.11
C CYS A 71 -0.59 -8.33 6.38
N ILE A 72 0.34 -7.47 6.77
CA ILE A 72 0.64 -6.22 6.08
C ILE A 72 2.02 -6.37 5.46
N ALA A 73 2.13 -6.13 4.17
CA ALA A 73 3.37 -6.21 3.42
C ALA A 73 3.56 -4.96 2.57
N ARG A 74 4.75 -4.80 2.01
CA ARG A 74 5.08 -3.64 1.19
C ARG A 74 6.05 -3.99 0.06
N ALA A 75 6.13 -3.10 -0.91
CA ALA A 75 7.28 -2.99 -1.80
C ALA A 75 7.90 -1.61 -1.61
N GLU A 76 9.20 -1.59 -1.41
CA GLU A 76 9.99 -0.40 -1.11
C GLU A 76 10.20 0.47 -2.36
N VAL A 77 10.69 1.69 -2.15
CA VAL A 77 10.89 2.67 -3.23
C VAL A 77 11.82 2.14 -4.32
N GLU A 78 12.89 1.45 -3.94
CA GLU A 78 13.86 0.84 -4.86
C GLU A 78 13.21 -0.26 -5.72
N GLU A 79 12.28 -1.02 -5.14
CA GLU A 79 11.52 -2.04 -5.87
C GLU A 79 10.52 -1.40 -6.84
N ILE A 80 9.87 -0.31 -6.43
CA ILE A 80 8.97 0.46 -7.29
C ILE A 80 9.74 1.03 -8.49
N ASP A 81 10.92 1.62 -8.25
CA ASP A 81 11.74 2.19 -9.30
C ASP A 81 12.28 1.15 -10.28
N ARG A 82 12.60 -0.06 -9.79
CA ARG A 82 13.09 -1.18 -10.58
C ARG A 82 12.00 -1.89 -11.36
N LEU A 83 10.85 -2.17 -10.73
CA LEU A 83 9.80 -3.03 -11.27
C LEU A 83 8.66 -2.27 -11.94
N ASN A 84 8.54 -0.99 -11.75
CA ASN A 84 7.39 -0.09 -11.87
C ASN A 84 6.31 -0.36 -10.81
N ILE A 85 5.40 0.61 -10.66
CA ILE A 85 4.38 0.57 -9.60
C ILE A 85 3.40 -0.60 -9.73
N LEU A 86 3.08 -1.06 -10.95
CA LEU A 86 2.17 -2.18 -11.13
C LEU A 86 2.78 -3.48 -10.60
N HIS A 87 4.00 -3.81 -11.02
CA HIS A 87 4.67 -5.04 -10.61
C HIS A 87 5.11 -5.00 -9.13
N ALA A 88 5.49 -3.83 -8.63
CA ALA A 88 5.77 -3.64 -7.21
C ALA A 88 4.51 -3.85 -6.34
N THR A 89 3.34 -3.39 -6.81
CA THR A 89 2.06 -3.67 -6.14
C THR A 89 1.76 -5.17 -6.13
N MET A 90 1.92 -5.86 -7.27
CA MET A 90 1.70 -7.32 -7.33
C MET A 90 2.64 -8.08 -6.39
N LEU A 91 3.91 -7.67 -6.31
CA LEU A 91 4.88 -8.25 -5.38
C LEU A 91 4.47 -8.04 -3.91
N ALA A 92 4.02 -6.84 -3.55
CA ALA A 92 3.56 -6.55 -2.21
C ALA A 92 2.30 -7.36 -1.85
N MET A 93 1.33 -7.50 -2.77
CA MET A 93 0.14 -8.34 -2.59
C MET A 93 0.51 -9.82 -2.41
N GLN A 94 1.46 -10.32 -3.20
CA GLN A 94 1.97 -11.68 -3.04
C GLN A 94 2.55 -11.88 -1.64
N ARG A 95 3.42 -10.98 -1.19
CA ARG A 95 4.00 -11.00 0.17
C ARG A 95 2.94 -10.97 1.27
N ALA A 96 1.88 -10.18 1.10
CA ALA A 96 0.80 -10.10 2.07
C ALA A 96 0.03 -11.44 2.18
N VAL A 97 -0.26 -12.10 1.07
CA VAL A 97 -0.93 -13.41 1.08
C VAL A 97 -0.02 -14.51 1.62
N GLU A 98 1.25 -14.54 1.20
CA GLU A 98 2.24 -15.52 1.67
C GLU A 98 2.58 -15.35 3.15
N GLY A 99 2.46 -14.14 3.69
CA GLY A 99 2.71 -13.81 5.10
C GLY A 99 1.53 -14.13 6.04
N LEU A 100 0.38 -14.58 5.51
CA LEU A 100 -0.72 -15.00 6.37
C LEU A 100 -0.34 -16.25 7.17
N SER A 101 -0.69 -16.27 8.45
CA SER A 101 -0.48 -17.44 9.33
C SER A 101 -1.36 -18.65 8.98
N ILE A 102 -2.42 -18.43 8.19
CA ILE A 102 -3.33 -19.45 7.67
C ILE A 102 -3.35 -19.31 6.16
N THR A 103 -3.06 -20.41 5.44
CA THR A 103 -3.15 -20.42 3.97
C THR A 103 -4.61 -20.33 3.52
N PRO A 104 -4.99 -19.30 2.75
CA PRO A 104 -6.36 -19.16 2.25
C PRO A 104 -6.68 -20.22 1.18
N LYS A 105 -7.96 -20.54 1.04
CA LYS A 105 -8.47 -21.38 -0.07
C LYS A 105 -8.69 -20.56 -1.34
N LEU A 106 -8.94 -19.28 -1.17
CA LEU A 106 -9.15 -18.31 -2.25
C LEU A 106 -8.68 -16.94 -1.79
N ALA A 107 -7.99 -16.19 -2.64
CA ALA A 107 -7.67 -14.79 -2.44
C ALA A 107 -8.50 -13.91 -3.37
N LEU A 108 -9.30 -13.00 -2.81
CA LEU A 108 -10.04 -11.98 -3.53
C LEU A 108 -9.23 -10.68 -3.53
N ILE A 109 -8.85 -10.22 -4.71
CA ILE A 109 -7.93 -9.09 -4.90
C ILE A 109 -8.73 -7.87 -5.33
N ASP A 110 -8.59 -6.72 -4.64
CA ASP A 110 -9.17 -5.48 -5.14
C ASP A 110 -8.59 -5.09 -6.51
N GLY A 111 -9.47 -4.65 -7.41
CA GLY A 111 -9.08 -4.23 -8.76
C GLY A 111 -9.39 -5.26 -9.85
N ASN A 112 -8.61 -5.21 -10.94
CA ASN A 112 -8.86 -5.98 -12.17
C ASN A 112 -7.75 -6.99 -12.51
N ARG A 113 -6.78 -7.19 -11.63
CA ARG A 113 -5.62 -8.09 -11.83
C ARG A 113 -5.27 -8.80 -10.52
N CYS A 114 -4.76 -10.02 -10.64
CA CYS A 114 -4.23 -10.79 -9.53
C CYS A 114 -2.70 -10.89 -9.62
N PRO A 115 -1.99 -10.91 -8.47
CA PRO A 115 -0.61 -11.36 -8.41
C PRO A 115 -0.52 -12.85 -8.70
N GLN A 116 0.70 -13.33 -8.96
CA GLN A 116 0.96 -14.78 -9.01
C GLN A 116 1.01 -15.32 -7.58
N LEU A 117 0.07 -16.20 -7.25
CA LEU A 117 -0.06 -16.79 -5.92
C LEU A 117 -0.02 -18.33 -6.03
N GLY A 118 0.43 -18.97 -4.96
CA GLY A 118 0.34 -20.42 -4.79
C GLY A 118 -1.08 -20.94 -4.49
N VAL A 119 -2.07 -20.04 -4.43
CA VAL A 119 -3.48 -20.34 -4.15
C VAL A 119 -4.37 -19.73 -5.24
N PRO A 120 -5.58 -20.25 -5.46
CA PRO A 120 -6.55 -19.64 -6.36
C PRO A 120 -6.80 -18.16 -6.00
N SER A 121 -6.93 -17.31 -7.02
CA SER A 121 -7.22 -15.89 -6.81
C SER A 121 -8.19 -15.36 -7.87
N ALA A 122 -8.99 -14.37 -7.48
CA ALA A 122 -9.92 -13.68 -8.38
C ALA A 122 -9.91 -12.18 -8.14
N PRO A 123 -9.93 -11.34 -9.20
CA PRO A 123 -10.01 -9.90 -9.08
C PRO A 123 -11.46 -9.48 -8.80
N VAL A 124 -11.64 -8.48 -7.95
CA VAL A 124 -12.94 -7.90 -7.61
C VAL A 124 -12.87 -6.40 -7.78
N ILE A 125 -13.52 -5.89 -8.82
CA ILE A 125 -13.56 -4.45 -9.07
C ILE A 125 -14.37 -3.75 -7.97
N GLN A 126 -13.77 -2.72 -7.34
CA GLN A 126 -14.33 -2.02 -6.18
C GLN A 126 -14.69 -2.98 -5.03
N GLY A 127 -13.80 -3.94 -4.79
CA GLY A 127 -13.97 -4.96 -3.78
C GLY A 127 -13.97 -4.40 -2.37
N ASP A 128 -13.26 -3.30 -2.12
CA ASP A 128 -13.22 -2.55 -0.87
C ASP A 128 -14.60 -2.05 -0.38
N GLY A 129 -15.52 -1.82 -1.29
CA GLY A 129 -16.91 -1.47 -0.98
C GLY A 129 -17.90 -2.62 -1.02
N ARG A 130 -17.48 -3.86 -1.35
CA ARG A 130 -18.38 -4.99 -1.67
C ARG A 130 -18.06 -6.26 -0.90
N VAL A 131 -16.79 -6.48 -0.56
CA VAL A 131 -16.31 -7.71 0.10
C VAL A 131 -15.72 -7.33 1.45
N PRO A 132 -16.30 -7.77 2.58
CA PRO A 132 -15.83 -7.39 3.91
C PRO A 132 -14.35 -7.66 4.16
N ALA A 133 -13.80 -8.78 3.66
CA ALA A 133 -12.38 -9.11 3.82
C ALA A 133 -11.47 -8.13 3.05
N ILE A 134 -11.87 -7.67 1.85
CA ILE A 134 -11.15 -6.64 1.09
C ILE A 134 -11.25 -5.28 1.80
N ALA A 135 -12.45 -4.92 2.31
CA ALA A 135 -12.62 -3.70 3.10
C ALA A 135 -11.70 -3.69 4.34
N ALA A 136 -11.59 -4.81 5.05
CA ALA A 136 -10.67 -4.96 6.17
C ALA A 136 -9.20 -4.78 5.74
N ALA A 137 -8.79 -5.39 4.63
CA ALA A 137 -7.46 -5.22 4.05
C ALA A 137 -7.18 -3.75 3.67
N SER A 138 -8.14 -3.08 3.02
CA SER A 138 -8.07 -1.65 2.70
C SER A 138 -7.79 -0.78 3.93
N ILE A 139 -8.51 -1.05 5.04
CA ILE A 139 -8.32 -0.33 6.30
C ILE A 139 -6.93 -0.59 6.88
N LEU A 140 -6.48 -1.84 6.95
CA LEU A 140 -5.16 -2.17 7.49
C LEU A 140 -4.03 -1.52 6.67
N ALA A 141 -4.07 -1.63 5.35
CA ALA A 141 -3.09 -1.01 4.47
C ALA A 141 -3.09 0.53 4.62
N LYS A 142 -4.29 1.15 4.64
CA LYS A 142 -4.44 2.61 4.72
C LYS A 142 -3.91 3.18 6.03
N VAL A 143 -4.29 2.60 7.17
CA VAL A 143 -3.84 3.07 8.49
C VAL A 143 -2.33 2.91 8.61
N SER A 144 -1.79 1.75 8.25
CA SER A 144 -0.34 1.49 8.32
C SER A 144 0.46 2.50 7.51
N ARG A 145 0.04 2.75 6.26
CA ARG A 145 0.75 3.71 5.43
C ARG A 145 0.58 5.15 5.90
N ASP A 146 -0.58 5.54 6.39
CA ASP A 146 -0.80 6.90 6.90
C ASP A 146 0.06 7.17 8.14
N ARG A 147 0.22 6.21 9.05
CA ARG A 147 1.14 6.27 10.21
C ARG A 147 2.60 6.40 9.76
N GLU A 148 3.00 5.63 8.75
CA GLU A 148 4.36 5.70 8.19
C GLU A 148 4.65 7.07 7.54
N MET A 149 3.69 7.63 6.80
CA MET A 149 3.85 8.96 6.20
C MET A 149 3.92 10.08 7.25
N GLN A 150 3.28 9.90 8.41
CA GLN A 150 3.46 10.81 9.56
C GLN A 150 4.88 10.69 10.14
N ALA A 151 5.42 9.49 10.26
CA ALA A 151 6.80 9.29 10.71
C ALA A 151 7.81 9.90 9.72
N PHE A 152 7.60 9.75 8.41
CA PHE A 152 8.43 10.37 7.39
C PHE A 152 8.36 11.90 7.42
N ASP A 153 7.24 12.49 7.79
CA ASP A 153 7.13 13.95 7.94
C ASP A 153 8.06 14.51 9.02
N LEU A 154 8.29 13.74 10.08
CA LEU A 154 9.25 14.09 11.13
C LEU A 154 10.71 13.91 10.69
N ILE A 155 11.00 12.91 9.87
CA ILE A 155 12.36 12.61 9.35
C ILE A 155 12.74 13.58 8.23
N TYR A 156 11.77 13.96 7.40
CA TYR A 156 11.94 14.87 6.25
C TYR A 156 11.05 16.10 6.40
N PRO A 157 11.37 17.01 7.32
CA PRO A 157 10.53 18.17 7.60
C PRO A 157 10.46 19.11 6.39
N GLY A 158 9.33 19.80 6.25
CA GLY A 158 9.10 20.80 5.21
C GLY A 158 8.48 20.29 3.90
N TYR A 159 8.29 18.96 3.77
CA TYR A 159 7.54 18.39 2.64
C TYR A 159 6.04 18.32 2.88
N GLY A 160 5.56 18.29 4.15
CA GLY A 160 4.16 18.21 4.51
C GLY A 160 3.55 16.80 4.29
N LEU A 161 4.36 15.75 4.45
CA LEU A 161 4.00 14.35 4.18
C LEU A 161 2.85 13.86 5.07
N ALA A 162 2.76 14.35 6.30
CA ALA A 162 1.66 14.04 7.21
C ALA A 162 0.29 14.52 6.66
N GLY A 163 0.27 15.58 5.87
CA GLY A 163 -0.95 16.09 5.25
C GLY A 163 -1.36 15.31 4.01
N HIS A 164 -0.61 15.46 2.96
CA HIS A 164 -0.92 14.91 1.63
C HIS A 164 -0.47 13.47 1.38
N LYS A 165 0.15 12.82 2.37
CA LYS A 165 0.57 11.39 2.31
C LYS A 165 1.45 11.05 1.09
N GLY A 166 2.24 12.03 0.61
CA GLY A 166 3.12 11.90 -0.54
C GLY A 166 2.47 12.06 -1.90
N TYR A 167 1.17 12.34 -2.00
CA TYR A 167 0.51 12.61 -3.28
C TYR A 167 1.04 13.89 -3.93
N PRO A 168 1.00 14.00 -5.29
CA PRO A 168 1.55 15.13 -6.05
C PRO A 168 0.64 16.37 -5.97
N THR A 169 0.38 16.85 -4.75
CA THR A 169 -0.33 18.12 -4.54
C THR A 169 0.56 19.30 -4.90
N PRO A 170 0.01 20.49 -5.19
CA PRO A 170 0.82 21.68 -5.42
C PRO A 170 1.85 21.92 -4.32
N ALA A 171 1.46 21.77 -3.05
CA ALA A 171 2.36 21.93 -1.91
C ALA A 171 3.52 20.92 -1.90
N HIS A 172 3.25 19.64 -2.27
CA HIS A 172 4.31 18.64 -2.36
C HIS A 172 5.27 18.92 -3.52
N LEU A 173 4.74 19.32 -4.67
CA LEU A 173 5.56 19.67 -5.84
C LEU A 173 6.43 20.89 -5.57
N GLU A 174 5.90 21.92 -4.91
CA GLU A 174 6.67 23.09 -4.49
C GLU A 174 7.78 22.72 -3.48
N ALA A 175 7.45 21.91 -2.48
CA ALA A 175 8.43 21.42 -1.52
C ALA A 175 9.54 20.59 -2.21
N LEU A 176 9.18 19.76 -3.15
CA LEU A 176 10.11 18.96 -3.95
C LEU A 176 11.07 19.84 -4.78
N GLN A 177 10.55 20.91 -5.39
CA GLN A 177 11.38 21.89 -6.12
C GLN A 177 12.34 22.63 -5.19
N ARG A 178 11.89 23.03 -4.01
CA ARG A 178 12.66 23.80 -3.05
C ARG A 178 13.70 23.00 -2.30
N LEU A 179 13.34 21.78 -1.87
CA LEU A 179 14.15 20.94 -0.96
C LEU A 179 14.87 19.79 -1.68
N GLY A 180 14.53 19.54 -2.94
CA GLY A 180 15.08 18.41 -3.69
C GLY A 180 14.39 17.08 -3.41
N ALA A 181 14.92 16.00 -3.97
CA ALA A 181 14.42 14.65 -3.74
C ALA A 181 15.19 13.99 -2.58
N THR A 182 14.44 13.32 -1.70
CA THR A 182 15.00 12.51 -0.60
C THR A 182 15.07 11.03 -1.01
N PRO A 183 15.72 10.15 -0.21
CA PRO A 183 15.77 8.70 -0.50
C PRO A 183 14.40 8.04 -0.62
N ILE A 184 13.37 8.56 0.05
CA ILE A 184 12.02 8.00 -0.05
C ILE A 184 11.25 8.44 -1.30
N HIS A 185 11.79 9.33 -2.15
CA HIS A 185 11.13 9.74 -3.38
C HIS A 185 11.40 8.74 -4.51
N ARG A 186 10.33 8.39 -5.24
CA ARG A 186 10.32 7.43 -6.35
C ARG A 186 10.91 8.08 -7.61
N ARG A 187 12.15 7.75 -7.92
CA ARG A 187 12.91 8.35 -9.02
C ARG A 187 12.34 8.04 -10.40
N SER A 188 11.63 6.95 -10.55
CA SER A 188 10.94 6.57 -11.78
C SER A 188 9.68 7.41 -12.06
N PHE A 189 9.12 8.09 -11.06
CA PHE A 189 7.93 8.93 -11.23
C PHE A 189 8.29 10.27 -11.87
N ALA A 190 7.49 10.70 -12.86
CA ALA A 190 7.83 11.83 -13.71
C ALA A 190 8.22 13.12 -12.97
N PRO A 191 7.51 13.60 -11.93
CA PRO A 191 7.91 14.83 -11.23
C PRO A 191 9.30 14.72 -10.60
N VAL A 192 9.62 13.59 -9.96
CA VAL A 192 10.91 13.36 -9.31
C VAL A 192 12.01 13.19 -10.34
N ARG A 193 11.78 12.37 -11.37
CA ARG A 193 12.73 12.15 -12.47
C ARG A 193 13.10 13.46 -13.18
N ASN A 194 12.11 14.29 -13.47
CA ASN A 194 12.34 15.57 -14.17
C ASN A 194 13.16 16.54 -13.32
N LEU A 195 12.90 16.61 -12.01
CA LEU A 195 13.71 17.41 -11.09
C LEU A 195 15.17 16.97 -11.07
N LEU A 196 15.42 15.66 -10.95
CA LEU A 196 16.77 15.11 -10.91
C LEU A 196 17.52 15.34 -12.23
N ALA A 197 16.83 15.27 -13.38
CA ALA A 197 17.44 15.57 -14.68
C ALA A 197 17.83 17.05 -14.81
N GLN A 198 17.05 17.98 -14.28
CA GLN A 198 17.37 19.42 -14.28
C GLN A 198 18.61 19.73 -13.40
N GLY A 199 18.71 19.11 -12.23
CA GLY A 199 19.86 19.25 -11.33
C GLY A 199 21.17 18.78 -11.98
N ALA A 200 21.13 17.60 -12.60
CA ALA A 200 22.28 17.05 -13.31
C ALA A 200 22.76 17.94 -14.48
N THR A 201 21.84 18.58 -15.19
CA THR A 201 22.17 19.51 -16.30
C THR A 201 22.82 20.78 -15.77
N SER A 202 22.35 21.33 -14.64
CA SER A 202 22.94 22.52 -14.02
C SER A 202 24.36 22.27 -13.51
N GLU A 203 24.61 21.12 -12.87
CA GLU A 203 25.96 20.74 -12.43
C GLU A 203 26.94 20.55 -13.60
N ALA A 204 26.48 19.93 -14.70
CA ALA A 204 27.29 19.75 -15.90
C ALA A 204 27.66 21.08 -16.56
N ILE A 205 26.74 22.05 -16.61
CA ILE A 205 27.00 23.40 -17.15
C ILE A 205 28.02 24.14 -16.27
N MET A 206 27.88 24.09 -14.93
CA MET A 206 28.82 24.71 -14.01
C MET A 206 30.20 24.08 -14.08
N ALA A 207 30.30 22.76 -14.17
CA ALA A 207 31.56 22.07 -14.31
C ALA A 207 32.30 22.44 -15.62
N THR A 208 31.57 22.69 -16.70
CA THR A 208 32.13 23.10 -17.98
C THR A 208 32.61 24.57 -17.96
N ALA A 209 31.93 25.43 -17.22
CA ALA A 209 32.31 26.85 -17.08
C ALA A 209 33.61 27.04 -16.28
N VAL A 210 33.86 26.19 -15.27
CA VAL A 210 35.08 26.26 -14.44
C VAL A 210 36.35 25.78 -15.19
N LEU A 211 36.22 25.05 -16.30
CA LEU A 211 37.35 24.56 -17.10
C LEU A 211 37.81 25.55 -18.18
N HIS A 212 37.20 26.72 -18.31
CA HIS A 212 37.44 27.71 -19.34
C HIS A 212 37.96 29.07 -18.78
N ASP A 213 38.20 29.18 -17.48
CA ASP A 213 38.95 30.23 -16.79
C ASP A 213 40.36 29.73 -16.39
#